data_c42c62e0bf74e03e93ec75e9606b1710
#
_entry.id   c42c62e0bf74e03e93ec75e9606b1710
#
_cell.length_a   1.000
_cell.length_b   1.000
_cell.length_c   1.000
_cell.angle_alpha   90.00
_cell.angle_beta   90.00
_cell.angle_gamma   90.00
#
_symmetry.space_group_name_H-M   'P 1'
#
loop_
_entity.id
_entity.type
_entity.pdbx_description
1 polymer ?
#
loop_
_entity_poly.entity_id
_entity_poly.type
_entity_poly.pdbx_seq_one_letter_code
_entity_poly.pdbx_strand_id
1 'polypeptide(L)' 'ELPEISEPERAELARLRKEVRELKAEREFLGKAAAFFAKEFR' A
#
# COMPACT_ATOMS: atom_id res chain seq x y z
N GLU A 1 13.24 -18.08 -14.41
CA GLU A 1 12.79 -17.29 -15.54
C GLU A 1 11.27 -17.16 -15.55
N LEU A 2 10.80 -15.94 -15.60
CA LEU A 2 9.37 -15.69 -15.58
C LEU A 2 8.77 -15.84 -16.98
N PRO A 3 7.57 -16.38 -17.06
CA PRO A 3 6.90 -16.44 -18.35
C PRO A 3 6.56 -15.03 -18.82
N GLU A 4 6.34 -14.93 -20.09
CA GLU A 4 5.94 -13.67 -20.65
C GLU A 4 4.59 -13.24 -20.11
N ILE A 5 4.49 -11.98 -19.79
CA ILE A 5 3.27 -11.42 -19.24
C ILE A 5 2.64 -10.54 -20.32
N SER A 6 1.35 -10.72 -20.56
CA SER A 6 0.66 -9.94 -21.55
C SER A 6 0.54 -8.48 -21.09
N GLU A 7 0.23 -7.62 -22.05
CA GLU A 7 0.09 -6.20 -21.74
C GLU A 7 -1.00 -5.95 -20.69
N PRO A 8 -2.19 -6.57 -20.81
CA PRO A 8 -3.20 -6.37 -19.76
C PRO A 8 -2.72 -6.82 -18.39
N GLU A 9 -1.97 -7.92 -18.35
CA GLU A 9 -1.44 -8.39 -17.07
C GLU A 9 -0.39 -7.44 -16.52
N ARG A 10 0.42 -6.87 -17.40
CA ARG A 10 1.41 -5.90 -16.97
C ARG A 10 0.75 -4.67 -16.37
N ALA A 11 -0.28 -4.18 -17.04
CA ALA A 11 -1.00 -3.01 -16.55
C ALA A 11 -1.63 -3.31 -15.21
N GLU A 12 -2.18 -4.49 -15.05
CA GLU A 12 -2.80 -4.86 -13.79
C GLU A 12 -1.76 -4.96 -12.68
N LEU A 13 -0.60 -5.53 -12.98
CA LEU A 13 0.47 -5.60 -11.99
C LEU A 13 0.91 -4.22 -11.54
N ALA A 14 1.05 -3.31 -12.50
CA ALA A 14 1.46 -1.95 -12.16
C ALA A 14 0.42 -1.28 -11.28
N ARG A 15 -0.85 -1.47 -11.59
CA ARG A 15 -1.93 -0.90 -10.81
C ARG A 15 -1.93 -1.47 -9.39
N LEU A 16 -1.79 -2.80 -9.29
CA LEU A 16 -1.81 -3.43 -7.99
C LEU A 16 -0.61 -3.02 -7.15
N ARG A 17 0.54 -2.87 -7.77
CA ARG A 17 1.72 -2.41 -7.04
C ARG A 17 1.52 -1.01 -6.51
N LYS A 18 0.89 -0.16 -7.30
CA LYS A 18 0.60 1.19 -6.84
C LYS A 18 -0.37 1.16 -5.67
N GLU A 19 -1.40 0.32 -5.77
CA GLU A 19 -2.36 0.21 -4.68
C GLU A 19 -1.70 -0.30 -3.40
N VAL A 20 -0.79 -1.25 -3.54
CA VAL A 20 -0.10 -1.77 -2.36
C VAL A 20 0.73 -0.67 -1.71
N ARG A 21 1.43 0.12 -2.51
CA ARG A 21 2.21 1.20 -1.97
C ARG A 21 1.34 2.22 -1.25
N GLU A 22 0.19 2.53 -1.84
CA GLU A 22 -0.72 3.49 -1.22
C GLU A 22 -1.32 2.94 0.06
N LEU A 23 -1.66 1.65 0.07
CA LEU A 23 -2.20 1.05 1.27
C LEU A 23 -1.17 0.98 2.38
N LYS A 24 0.07 0.71 2.04
CA LYS A 24 1.12 0.69 3.04
C LYS A 24 1.35 2.07 3.63
N ALA A 25 1.32 3.09 2.79
CA ALA A 25 1.50 4.46 3.27
C ALA A 25 0.33 4.85 4.16
N GLU A 26 -0.87 4.47 3.78
CA GLU A 26 -2.06 4.78 4.56
C GLU A 26 -2.01 4.06 5.90
N ARG A 27 -1.59 2.81 5.88
CA ARG A 27 -1.48 2.04 7.10
C ARG A 27 -0.46 2.67 8.06
N GLU A 28 0.64 3.12 7.50
CA GLU A 28 1.67 3.75 8.32
C GLU A 28 1.16 5.05 8.92
N PHE A 29 0.45 5.82 8.11
CA PHE A 29 -0.12 7.06 8.60
C PHE A 29 -1.12 6.81 9.72
N LEU A 30 -2.00 5.83 9.54
CA LEU A 30 -3.00 5.52 10.55
C LEU A 30 -2.34 4.99 11.82
N GLY A 31 -1.26 4.22 11.68
CA GLY A 31 -0.55 3.75 12.84
C GLY A 31 0.04 4.89 13.64
N LYS A 32 0.62 5.85 12.96
CA LYS A 32 1.18 7.01 13.65
C LYS A 32 0.10 7.87 14.28
N ALA A 33 -1.03 8.01 13.59
CA ALA A 33 -2.13 8.77 14.13
C ALA A 33 -2.69 8.11 15.38
N ALA A 34 -2.82 6.77 15.33
CA ALA A 34 -3.32 6.05 16.49
C ALA A 34 -2.39 6.19 17.68
N ALA A 35 -1.09 6.12 17.43
CA ALA A 35 -0.11 6.29 18.51
C ALA A 35 -0.18 7.69 19.09
N PHE A 36 -0.37 8.67 18.23
CA PHE A 36 -0.49 10.04 18.69
C PHE A 36 -1.72 10.22 19.58
N PHE A 37 -2.85 9.70 19.12
CA PHE A 37 -4.06 9.83 19.92
C PHE A 37 -3.97 9.07 21.23
N ALA A 38 -3.38 7.89 21.20
CA ALA A 38 -3.23 7.12 22.43
C ALA A 38 -2.39 7.91 23.43
N LYS A 39 -1.40 8.62 22.95
CA LYS A 39 -0.55 9.40 23.81
C LYS A 39 -1.27 10.63 24.38
N GLU A 40 -2.10 11.25 23.55
CA GLU A 40 -2.76 12.48 23.95
C GLU A 40 -4.00 12.23 24.81
N PHE A 41 -4.67 11.14 24.58
CA PHE A 41 -5.98 10.90 25.20
C PHE A 41 -6.00 9.67 26.08
N ARG A 42 -4.92 9.29 26.64
CA ARG A 42 -4.96 8.17 27.53
C ARG A 42 -5.36 8.56 28.95
#